data_915a3087bb7aef8b2be5035139eda478
#
_entry.id   915a3087bb7aef8b2be5035139eda478
#
_cell.length_a   1.000
_cell.length_b   1.000
_cell.length_c   1.000
_cell.angle_alpha   90.00
_cell.angle_beta   90.00
_cell.angle_gamma   90.00
#
_symmetry.space_group_name_H-M   'P 1'
#
loop_
_entity.id
_entity.type
_entity.pdbx_description
1 polymer ?
#
loop_
_entity_poly.entity_id
_entity_poly.type
_entity_poly.pdbx_seq_one_letter_code
_entity_poly.pdbx_strand_id
1 'polypeptide(L)'
;MADSTPTSSERSASGNREHARARRTALRACLASFSERFAKLPPTARRVRVLVVVFFACVAVLGIRLLDLQVVRSDALSRAASGFRTRSYTLHAKRGDIVDAKGAVLATSVERYNIGVNQKVIGQYKRYDKNGKLTGTGAAAAAEELAPLLKMDRAELGGLLMGGPKKSSFVYVKKDVSPELWREINSLRIAGIEPEQYMKREYPNGSVGGNVLGYVGQTDKEPGSSKGQAGIEKSRESVLAGKNGKLTVEVAGGGAVLPN
;
A
#
# COMPACT_ATOMS: atom_id res chain seq x y z
N MET A 1 58.78 -10.16 44.63
CA MET A 1 57.62 -11.01 44.88
C MET A 1 56.40 -10.21 44.52
N ALA A 2 55.83 -10.50 43.35
CA ALA A 2 54.59 -9.85 42.86
C ALA A 2 53.46 -10.85 42.95
N ASP A 3 52.54 -10.58 43.87
CA ASP A 3 51.34 -11.36 44.09
C ASP A 3 50.26 -10.92 43.06
N SER A 4 49.94 -11.79 42.12
CA SER A 4 48.94 -11.55 41.08
C SER A 4 47.59 -12.12 41.49
N THR A 5 46.77 -11.28 42.10
CA THR A 5 45.35 -11.61 42.34
C THR A 5 44.57 -11.67 41.01
N PRO A 6 43.82 -12.74 40.73
CA PRO A 6 43.04 -12.89 39.51
C PRO A 6 41.87 -11.90 39.48
N THR A 7 41.68 -11.23 38.34
CA THR A 7 40.66 -10.22 38.11
C THR A 7 39.24 -10.80 38.13
N SER A 8 38.26 -9.99 38.51
CA SER A 8 36.83 -10.39 38.66
C SER A 8 36.19 -10.96 37.38
N SER A 9 36.74 -10.68 36.20
CA SER A 9 36.28 -11.21 34.91
C SER A 9 36.63 -12.69 34.72
N GLU A 10 37.75 -13.18 35.26
CA GLU A 10 38.17 -14.57 35.15
C GLU A 10 37.34 -15.50 36.06
N ARG A 11 36.86 -15.02 37.19
CA ARG A 11 35.95 -15.79 38.07
C ARG A 11 34.57 -15.97 37.48
N SER A 12 34.05 -14.97 36.74
CA SER A 12 32.76 -15.07 36.07
C SER A 12 32.77 -16.05 34.88
N ALA A 13 33.90 -16.10 34.13
CA ALA A 13 34.05 -17.02 33.02
C ALA A 13 34.22 -18.47 33.43
N SER A 14 34.87 -18.74 34.59
CA SER A 14 35.03 -20.12 35.14
C SER A 14 33.71 -20.70 35.65
N GLY A 15 32.91 -19.90 36.38
CA GLY A 15 31.60 -20.33 36.88
C GLY A 15 30.60 -20.69 35.77
N ASN A 16 30.61 -19.92 34.66
CA ASN A 16 29.71 -20.21 33.55
C ASN A 16 30.10 -21.49 32.79
N ARG A 17 31.38 -21.84 32.76
CA ARG A 17 31.87 -23.10 32.14
C ARG A 17 31.54 -24.32 33.01
N GLU A 18 31.58 -24.20 34.33
CA GLU A 18 31.20 -25.27 35.27
C GLU A 18 29.69 -25.55 35.21
N HIS A 19 28.85 -24.52 35.18
CA HIS A 19 27.40 -24.69 35.03
C HIS A 19 27.02 -25.30 33.66
N ALA A 20 27.74 -24.96 32.60
CA ALA A 20 27.54 -25.58 31.29
C ALA A 20 27.98 -27.06 31.24
N ARG A 21 29.06 -27.41 31.95
CA ARG A 21 29.53 -28.82 32.09
C ARG A 21 28.56 -29.62 32.95
N ALA A 22 28.11 -29.09 34.09
CA ALA A 22 27.13 -29.74 34.96
C ALA A 22 25.80 -30.03 34.24
N ARG A 23 25.32 -29.08 33.45
CA ARG A 23 24.10 -29.27 32.61
C ARG A 23 24.30 -30.36 31.53
N ARG A 24 25.47 -30.43 30.90
CA ARG A 24 25.79 -31.47 29.89
C ARG A 24 25.92 -32.87 30.50
N THR A 25 26.50 -32.99 31.72
CA THR A 25 26.58 -34.26 32.43
C THR A 25 25.22 -34.70 32.95
N ALA A 26 24.40 -33.81 33.48
CA ALA A 26 23.02 -34.11 33.88
C ALA A 26 22.14 -34.57 32.70
N LEU A 27 22.26 -33.91 31.54
CA LEU A 27 21.56 -34.30 30.33
C LEU A 27 22.02 -35.69 29.81
N ARG A 28 23.32 -35.98 29.86
CA ARG A 28 23.87 -37.29 29.49
C ARG A 28 23.42 -38.41 30.44
N ALA A 29 23.41 -38.14 31.75
CA ALA A 29 22.91 -39.08 32.74
C ALA A 29 21.40 -39.35 32.58
N CYS A 30 20.62 -38.31 32.29
CA CYS A 30 19.18 -38.46 32.01
C CYS A 30 18.93 -39.26 30.73
N LEU A 31 19.69 -39.01 29.66
CA LEU A 31 19.61 -39.76 28.40
C LEU A 31 20.07 -41.25 28.60
N ALA A 32 21.10 -41.50 29.39
CA ALA A 32 21.56 -42.86 29.68
C ALA A 32 20.53 -43.64 30.51
N SER A 33 19.94 -43.06 31.54
CA SER A 33 18.88 -43.72 32.34
C SER A 33 17.61 -43.96 31.51
N PHE A 34 17.34 -43.09 30.53
CA PHE A 34 16.23 -43.27 29.59
C PHE A 34 16.51 -44.44 28.63
N SER A 35 17.72 -44.55 28.11
CA SER A 35 18.14 -45.66 27.22
C SER A 35 18.09 -47.03 27.88
N GLU A 36 18.51 -47.14 29.15
CA GLU A 36 18.45 -48.41 29.90
C GLU A 36 17.00 -48.89 30.18
N ARG A 37 16.09 -47.96 30.47
CA ARG A 37 14.66 -48.26 30.58
C ARG A 37 14.01 -48.68 29.25
N PHE A 38 14.57 -48.23 28.12
CA PHE A 38 14.13 -48.64 26.79
C PHE A 38 14.54 -50.07 26.43
N ALA A 39 15.71 -50.54 26.91
CA ALA A 39 16.26 -51.85 26.54
C ALA A 39 15.50 -53.05 27.20
N LYS A 40 14.78 -52.82 28.30
CA LYS A 40 14.10 -53.87 29.08
C LYS A 40 12.63 -54.11 28.68
N LEU A 41 12.14 -53.51 27.59
CA LEU A 41 10.73 -53.58 27.17
C LEU A 41 10.49 -54.62 26.06
N PRO A 42 9.30 -55.28 26.07
CA PRO A 42 8.93 -56.20 24.97
C PRO A 42 8.89 -55.43 23.63
N PRO A 43 9.19 -56.08 22.51
CA PRO A 43 9.40 -55.43 21.22
C PRO A 43 8.21 -54.61 20.74
N THR A 44 6.99 -54.98 21.07
CA THR A 44 5.76 -54.22 20.80
C THR A 44 5.67 -52.92 21.56
N ALA A 45 5.93 -52.91 22.86
CA ALA A 45 5.93 -51.72 23.69
C ALA A 45 7.05 -50.74 23.32
N ARG A 46 8.20 -51.25 22.87
CA ARG A 46 9.32 -50.45 22.38
C ARG A 46 8.92 -49.68 21.10
N ARG A 47 8.24 -50.33 20.13
CA ARG A 47 7.76 -49.68 18.91
C ARG A 47 6.77 -48.56 19.19
N VAL A 48 5.79 -48.79 20.06
CA VAL A 48 4.82 -47.78 20.47
C VAL A 48 5.47 -46.59 21.14
N ARG A 49 6.41 -46.81 22.03
CA ARG A 49 7.13 -45.70 22.68
C ARG A 49 8.00 -44.89 21.73
N VAL A 50 8.65 -45.53 20.75
CA VAL A 50 9.41 -44.83 19.73
C VAL A 50 8.46 -43.93 18.90
N LEU A 51 7.30 -44.46 18.51
CA LEU A 51 6.30 -43.64 17.80
C LEU A 51 5.81 -42.45 18.61
N VAL A 52 5.54 -42.64 19.91
CA VAL A 52 5.11 -41.56 20.80
C VAL A 52 6.22 -40.50 20.98
N VAL A 53 7.49 -40.93 21.14
CA VAL A 53 8.62 -39.99 21.23
C VAL A 53 8.80 -39.21 19.92
N VAL A 54 8.72 -39.87 18.77
CA VAL A 54 8.80 -39.22 17.45
C VAL A 54 7.64 -38.24 17.29
N PHE A 55 6.43 -38.62 17.68
CA PHE A 55 5.27 -37.73 17.61
C PHE A 55 5.47 -36.46 18.47
N PHE A 56 5.88 -36.61 19.72
CA PHE A 56 6.14 -35.43 20.57
C PHE A 56 7.32 -34.60 20.07
N ALA A 57 8.36 -35.22 19.51
CA ALA A 57 9.47 -34.51 18.88
C ALA A 57 8.98 -33.66 17.69
N CYS A 58 8.15 -34.22 16.82
CA CYS A 58 7.54 -33.48 15.71
C CYS A 58 6.68 -32.31 16.22
N VAL A 59 5.84 -32.54 17.23
CA VAL A 59 5.02 -31.48 17.84
C VAL A 59 5.89 -30.38 18.45
N ALA A 60 6.98 -30.74 19.11
CA ALA A 60 7.92 -29.77 19.69
C ALA A 60 8.59 -28.93 18.58
N VAL A 61 9.04 -29.55 17.50
CA VAL A 61 9.62 -28.85 16.34
C VAL A 61 8.61 -27.88 15.72
N LEU A 62 7.35 -28.32 15.53
CA LEU A 62 6.28 -27.45 15.04
C LEU A 62 5.99 -26.29 15.99
N GLY A 63 5.97 -26.55 17.31
CA GLY A 63 5.77 -25.52 18.34
C GLY A 63 6.90 -24.47 18.31
N ILE A 64 8.15 -24.90 18.24
CA ILE A 64 9.31 -24.00 18.12
C ILE A 64 9.21 -23.18 16.82
N ARG A 65 8.80 -23.80 15.73
CA ARG A 65 8.64 -23.11 14.44
C ARG A 65 7.51 -22.08 14.48
N LEU A 66 6.40 -22.39 15.13
CA LEU A 66 5.31 -21.45 15.36
C LEU A 66 5.74 -20.26 16.21
N LEU A 67 6.49 -20.49 17.28
CA LEU A 67 7.04 -19.42 18.11
C LEU A 67 8.02 -18.54 17.33
N ASP A 68 8.90 -19.12 16.50
CA ASP A 68 9.80 -18.35 15.62
C ASP A 68 9.01 -17.44 14.68
N LEU A 69 7.96 -17.95 14.04
CA LEU A 69 7.13 -17.19 13.11
C LEU A 69 6.28 -16.13 13.82
N GLN A 70 5.70 -16.45 14.98
CA GLN A 70 4.76 -15.56 15.66
C GLN A 70 5.43 -14.50 16.54
N VAL A 71 6.61 -14.80 17.09
CA VAL A 71 7.30 -13.88 18.01
C VAL A 71 8.48 -13.20 17.33
N VAL A 72 9.36 -13.97 16.67
CA VAL A 72 10.62 -13.42 16.13
C VAL A 72 10.39 -12.75 14.78
N ARG A 73 9.53 -13.31 13.94
CA ARG A 73 9.29 -12.81 12.55
C ARG A 73 7.97 -12.09 12.37
N SER A 74 7.14 -11.97 13.42
CA SER A 74 5.83 -11.33 13.33
C SER A 74 5.90 -9.91 12.77
N ASP A 75 6.85 -9.09 13.24
CA ASP A 75 7.02 -7.71 12.80
C ASP A 75 7.50 -7.59 11.35
N ALA A 76 8.37 -8.52 10.91
CA ALA A 76 8.84 -8.54 9.53
C ALA A 76 7.72 -8.99 8.57
N LEU A 77 6.96 -10.01 8.95
CA LEU A 77 5.83 -10.52 8.18
C LEU A 77 4.67 -9.51 8.14
N SER A 78 4.39 -8.85 9.26
CA SER A 78 3.37 -7.79 9.33
C SER A 78 3.74 -6.60 8.45
N ARG A 79 5.00 -6.15 8.47
CA ARG A 79 5.51 -5.09 7.58
C ARG A 79 5.46 -5.50 6.12
N ALA A 80 5.81 -6.72 5.78
CA ALA A 80 5.69 -7.23 4.42
C ALA A 80 4.23 -7.28 3.97
N ALA A 81 3.33 -7.79 4.81
CA ALA A 81 1.89 -7.88 4.51
C ALA A 81 1.25 -6.49 4.37
N SER A 82 1.58 -5.53 5.24
CA SER A 82 1.10 -4.14 5.14
C SER A 82 1.61 -3.45 3.89
N GLY A 83 2.86 -3.70 3.48
CA GLY A 83 3.42 -3.15 2.24
C GLY A 83 2.64 -3.55 0.97
N PHE A 84 2.01 -4.72 0.94
CA PHE A 84 1.14 -5.15 -0.18
C PHE A 84 -0.26 -4.56 -0.13
N ARG A 85 -0.75 -4.17 1.05
CA ARG A 85 -2.11 -3.64 1.27
C ARG A 85 -2.15 -2.12 1.32
N THR A 86 -1.01 -1.47 1.51
CA THR A 86 -0.96 -0.03 1.73
C THR A 86 -0.48 0.68 0.46
N ARG A 87 -1.28 1.63 -0.03
CA ARG A 87 -0.87 2.55 -1.09
C ARG A 87 -0.76 3.95 -0.53
N SER A 88 0.31 4.64 -0.90
CA SER A 88 0.52 6.03 -0.55
C SER A 88 0.24 6.90 -1.76
N TYR A 89 -0.63 7.87 -1.58
CA TYR A 89 -0.94 8.90 -2.57
C TYR A 89 -0.42 10.25 -2.08
N THR A 90 0.17 11.02 -2.98
CA THR A 90 0.52 12.41 -2.69
C THR A 90 -0.75 13.25 -2.80
N LEU A 91 -1.14 13.92 -1.71
CA LEU A 91 -2.18 14.94 -1.73
C LEU A 91 -1.53 16.26 -2.11
N HIS A 92 -1.79 16.72 -3.32
CA HIS A 92 -1.26 17.98 -3.79
C HIS A 92 -1.87 19.14 -3.03
N ALA A 93 -1.02 19.97 -2.45
CA ALA A 93 -1.47 21.17 -1.72
C ALA A 93 -2.13 22.14 -2.69
N LYS A 94 -3.22 22.77 -2.24
CA LYS A 94 -3.79 23.91 -2.95
C LYS A 94 -2.76 25.04 -2.96
N ARG A 95 -2.41 25.52 -4.16
CA ARG A 95 -1.54 26.68 -4.33
C ARG A 95 -2.26 27.93 -3.87
N GLY A 96 -1.56 28.81 -3.14
CA GLY A 96 -2.12 30.06 -2.61
C GLY A 96 -2.75 30.92 -3.71
N ASP A 97 -3.82 31.60 -3.37
CA ASP A 97 -4.51 32.51 -4.28
C ASP A 97 -3.70 33.80 -4.43
N ILE A 98 -3.73 34.40 -5.62
CA ILE A 98 -3.18 35.74 -5.87
C ILE A 98 -4.36 36.69 -6.03
N VAL A 99 -4.38 37.72 -5.22
CA VAL A 99 -5.46 38.73 -5.21
C VAL A 99 -4.90 40.11 -5.47
N ASP A 100 -5.73 41.02 -5.94
CA ASP A 100 -5.37 42.44 -6.07
C ASP A 100 -5.50 43.17 -4.73
N ALA A 101 -5.22 44.47 -4.70
CA ALA A 101 -5.30 45.31 -3.52
C ALA A 101 -6.75 45.46 -2.97
N LYS A 102 -7.76 45.12 -3.77
CA LYS A 102 -9.18 45.18 -3.41
C LYS A 102 -9.72 43.78 -3.03
N GLY A 103 -8.88 42.76 -3.06
CA GLY A 103 -9.28 41.38 -2.77
C GLY A 103 -9.86 40.59 -3.96
N ALA A 104 -9.87 41.18 -5.17
CA ALA A 104 -10.34 40.43 -6.35
C ALA A 104 -9.35 39.34 -6.72
N VAL A 105 -9.85 38.13 -6.99
CA VAL A 105 -9.02 36.95 -7.31
C VAL A 105 -8.46 37.08 -8.71
N LEU A 106 -7.13 37.10 -8.81
CA LEU A 106 -6.37 37.15 -10.06
C LEU A 106 -5.90 35.76 -10.51
N ALA A 107 -5.57 34.88 -9.54
CA ALA A 107 -5.22 33.49 -9.78
C ALA A 107 -5.65 32.64 -8.60
N THR A 108 -6.30 31.51 -8.87
CA THR A 108 -6.74 30.54 -7.85
C THR A 108 -6.44 29.11 -8.32
N SER A 109 -6.48 28.16 -7.38
CA SER A 109 -6.33 26.75 -7.69
C SER A 109 -7.62 26.01 -7.41
N VAL A 110 -8.11 25.28 -8.39
CA VAL A 110 -9.31 24.47 -8.31
C VAL A 110 -8.94 22.98 -8.43
N GLU A 111 -9.67 22.17 -7.69
CA GLU A 111 -9.50 20.72 -7.72
C GLU A 111 -10.10 20.15 -9.01
N ARG A 112 -9.37 19.26 -9.67
CA ARG A 112 -9.79 18.58 -10.89
C ARG A 112 -9.34 17.12 -10.85
N TYR A 113 -9.99 16.31 -11.65
CA TYR A 113 -9.69 14.88 -11.76
C TYR A 113 -9.45 14.49 -13.21
N ASN A 114 -8.39 13.69 -13.42
CA ASN A 114 -8.24 12.92 -14.65
C ASN A 114 -8.77 11.52 -14.37
N ILE A 115 -9.69 11.06 -15.17
CA ILE A 115 -10.27 9.72 -15.04
C ILE A 115 -9.48 8.76 -15.91
N GLY A 116 -8.91 7.76 -15.30
CA GLY A 116 -8.24 6.66 -15.98
C GLY A 116 -8.97 5.34 -15.81
N VAL A 117 -8.61 4.38 -16.65
CA VAL A 117 -9.09 3.01 -16.58
C VAL A 117 -7.93 2.03 -16.50
N ASN A 118 -8.06 1.06 -15.62
CA ASN A 118 -7.24 -0.14 -15.57
C ASN A 118 -7.90 -1.21 -16.45
N GLN A 119 -7.41 -1.35 -17.67
CA GLN A 119 -7.97 -2.29 -18.66
C GLN A 119 -7.84 -3.76 -18.26
N LYS A 120 -6.98 -4.08 -17.28
CA LYS A 120 -6.84 -5.45 -16.75
C LYS A 120 -7.94 -5.80 -15.76
N VAL A 121 -8.53 -4.79 -15.11
CA VAL A 121 -9.51 -4.96 -14.01
C VAL A 121 -10.95 -4.73 -14.49
N ILE A 122 -11.16 -3.81 -15.46
CA ILE A 122 -12.50 -3.41 -15.94
C ILE A 122 -13.36 -4.58 -16.40
N GLY A 123 -12.75 -5.66 -16.89
CA GLY A 123 -13.45 -6.88 -17.30
C GLY A 123 -14.18 -7.60 -16.15
N GLN A 124 -13.81 -7.33 -14.90
CA GLN A 124 -14.43 -7.92 -13.70
C GLN A 124 -15.67 -7.15 -13.23
N TYR A 125 -15.94 -5.98 -13.81
CA TYR A 125 -17.09 -5.17 -13.46
C TYR A 125 -18.40 -5.93 -13.72
N LYS A 126 -19.33 -5.85 -12.77
CA LYS A 126 -20.67 -6.45 -12.85
C LYS A 126 -21.69 -5.42 -12.43
N ARG A 127 -22.65 -5.15 -13.31
CA ARG A 127 -23.77 -4.26 -13.05
C ARG A 127 -24.98 -5.08 -12.61
N TYR A 128 -25.59 -4.67 -11.52
CA TYR A 128 -26.80 -5.25 -10.99
C TYR A 128 -27.95 -4.24 -11.01
N ASP A 129 -29.15 -4.69 -11.24
CA ASP A 129 -30.37 -3.88 -11.09
C ASP A 129 -30.74 -3.72 -9.60
N LYS A 130 -31.81 -2.97 -9.33
CA LYS A 130 -32.33 -2.76 -7.97
C LYS A 130 -32.81 -4.05 -7.29
N ASN A 131 -33.09 -5.09 -8.07
CA ASN A 131 -33.54 -6.40 -7.59
C ASN A 131 -32.36 -7.38 -7.41
N GLY A 132 -31.12 -6.95 -7.61
CA GLY A 132 -29.94 -7.79 -7.52
C GLY A 132 -29.70 -8.69 -8.73
N LYS A 133 -30.43 -8.50 -9.84
CA LYS A 133 -30.23 -9.25 -11.08
C LYS A 133 -29.07 -8.66 -11.88
N LEU A 134 -28.18 -9.50 -12.38
CA LEU A 134 -27.08 -9.11 -13.24
C LEU A 134 -27.63 -8.61 -14.61
N THR A 135 -27.32 -7.35 -14.94
CA THR A 135 -27.79 -6.68 -16.16
C THR A 135 -26.69 -6.42 -17.18
N GLY A 136 -25.42 -6.51 -16.75
CA GLY A 136 -24.29 -6.29 -17.65
C GLY A 136 -22.96 -6.62 -17.01
N THR A 137 -21.94 -6.85 -17.83
CA THR A 137 -20.60 -7.17 -17.36
C THR A 137 -19.50 -6.47 -18.16
N GLY A 138 -18.37 -6.23 -17.53
CA GLY A 138 -17.15 -5.75 -18.17
C GLY A 138 -17.21 -4.35 -18.73
N ALA A 139 -16.35 -4.08 -19.72
CA ALA A 139 -16.18 -2.78 -20.33
C ALA A 139 -17.46 -2.25 -21.01
N ALA A 140 -18.28 -3.14 -21.59
CA ALA A 140 -19.52 -2.74 -22.26
C ALA A 140 -20.54 -2.17 -21.26
N ALA A 141 -20.76 -2.86 -20.12
CA ALA A 141 -21.66 -2.38 -19.08
C ALA A 141 -21.14 -1.08 -18.42
N ALA A 142 -19.83 -0.97 -18.22
CA ALA A 142 -19.20 0.25 -17.72
C ALA A 142 -19.36 1.43 -18.69
N ALA A 143 -19.20 1.19 -20.01
CA ALA A 143 -19.41 2.21 -21.03
C ALA A 143 -20.85 2.72 -21.07
N GLU A 144 -21.84 1.85 -20.89
CA GLU A 144 -23.25 2.25 -20.83
C GLU A 144 -23.54 3.25 -19.70
N GLU A 145 -22.92 3.08 -18.54
CA GLU A 145 -23.11 3.98 -17.40
C GLU A 145 -22.27 5.25 -17.49
N LEU A 146 -21.04 5.14 -18.00
CA LEU A 146 -20.10 6.26 -18.05
C LEU A 146 -20.32 7.20 -19.24
N ALA A 147 -20.78 6.68 -20.39
CA ALA A 147 -20.94 7.46 -21.62
C ALA A 147 -21.80 8.71 -21.43
N PRO A 148 -22.99 8.65 -20.79
CA PRO A 148 -23.83 9.84 -20.59
C PRO A 148 -23.16 10.85 -19.65
N LEU A 149 -22.49 10.39 -18.59
CA LEU A 149 -21.82 11.27 -17.62
C LEU A 149 -20.59 11.97 -18.24
N LEU A 150 -19.82 11.23 -19.00
CA LEU A 150 -18.61 11.74 -19.66
C LEU A 150 -18.91 12.50 -20.96
N LYS A 151 -20.17 12.44 -21.46
CA LYS A 151 -20.58 13.00 -22.76
C LYS A 151 -19.69 12.47 -23.88
N MET A 152 -19.49 11.16 -23.92
CA MET A 152 -18.69 10.43 -24.92
C MET A 152 -19.58 9.42 -25.66
N ASP A 153 -19.17 9.06 -26.88
CA ASP A 153 -19.82 7.96 -27.58
C ASP A 153 -19.61 6.64 -26.87
N ARG A 154 -20.66 5.81 -26.79
CA ARG A 154 -20.63 4.53 -26.08
C ARG A 154 -19.65 3.53 -26.71
N ALA A 155 -19.60 3.47 -28.03
CA ALA A 155 -18.77 2.51 -28.74
C ALA A 155 -17.28 2.90 -28.61
N GLU A 156 -16.99 4.20 -28.79
CA GLU A 156 -15.65 4.74 -28.58
C GLU A 156 -15.15 4.49 -27.14
N LEU A 157 -15.97 4.84 -26.16
CA LEU A 157 -15.66 4.61 -24.75
C LEU A 157 -15.49 3.11 -24.43
N GLY A 158 -16.37 2.26 -24.94
CA GLY A 158 -16.28 0.82 -24.78
C GLY A 158 -14.99 0.24 -25.34
N GLY A 159 -14.57 0.70 -26.51
CA GLY A 159 -13.30 0.33 -27.12
C GLY A 159 -12.09 0.76 -26.27
N LEU A 160 -12.12 1.98 -25.75
CA LEU A 160 -11.06 2.52 -24.89
C LEU A 160 -10.99 1.76 -23.55
N LEU A 161 -12.13 1.45 -22.94
CA LEU A 161 -12.19 0.67 -21.70
C LEU A 161 -11.72 -0.77 -21.89
N MET A 162 -12.09 -1.40 -22.99
CA MET A 162 -11.71 -2.78 -23.31
C MET A 162 -10.22 -2.90 -23.60
N GLY A 163 -9.66 -1.92 -24.29
CA GLY A 163 -8.28 -1.93 -24.77
C GLY A 163 -8.04 -2.93 -25.89
N GLY A 164 -6.80 -2.95 -26.37
CA GLY A 164 -6.34 -3.87 -27.40
C GLY A 164 -5.84 -5.21 -26.84
N PRO A 165 -5.09 -5.99 -27.67
CA PRO A 165 -4.48 -7.26 -27.23
C PRO A 165 -3.55 -7.09 -26.03
N LYS A 166 -2.85 -5.97 -25.93
CA LYS A 166 -1.99 -5.61 -24.79
C LYS A 166 -2.71 -4.62 -23.90
N LYS A 167 -3.31 -5.12 -22.80
CA LYS A 167 -4.02 -4.29 -21.83
C LYS A 167 -3.06 -3.47 -20.97
N SER A 168 -3.35 -2.20 -20.81
CA SER A 168 -2.63 -1.30 -19.93
C SER A 168 -3.20 -1.30 -18.51
N SER A 169 -2.35 -1.01 -17.53
CA SER A 169 -2.78 -0.83 -16.15
C SER A 169 -3.40 0.55 -15.90
N PHE A 170 -3.13 1.52 -16.79
CA PHE A 170 -3.72 2.86 -16.70
C PHE A 170 -3.78 3.51 -18.10
N VAL A 171 -4.98 3.94 -18.49
CA VAL A 171 -5.22 4.72 -19.72
C VAL A 171 -6.18 5.84 -19.39
N TYR A 172 -5.88 7.08 -19.80
CA TYR A 172 -6.78 8.20 -19.59
C TYR A 172 -8.06 8.03 -20.41
N VAL A 173 -9.21 8.17 -19.74
CA VAL A 173 -10.55 8.18 -20.36
C VAL A 173 -10.98 9.62 -20.58
N LYS A 174 -10.92 10.45 -19.54
CA LYS A 174 -11.25 11.88 -19.62
C LYS A 174 -10.41 12.68 -18.66
N LYS A 175 -9.94 13.84 -19.12
CA LYS A 175 -9.18 14.79 -18.31
C LYS A 175 -10.04 15.97 -17.89
N ASP A 176 -9.59 16.68 -16.87
CA ASP A 176 -10.17 17.95 -16.40
C ASP A 176 -11.64 17.83 -15.96
N VAL A 177 -11.95 16.76 -15.23
CA VAL A 177 -13.27 16.46 -14.67
C VAL A 177 -13.45 17.20 -13.36
N SER A 178 -14.65 17.79 -13.15
CA SER A 178 -14.99 18.47 -11.90
C SER A 178 -15.15 17.48 -10.74
N PRO A 179 -14.98 17.93 -9.47
CA PRO A 179 -15.19 17.09 -8.29
C PRO A 179 -16.62 16.51 -8.20
N GLU A 180 -17.63 17.27 -8.66
CA GLU A 180 -19.03 16.84 -8.66
C GLU A 180 -19.21 15.64 -9.60
N LEU A 181 -18.74 15.77 -10.86
CA LEU A 181 -18.83 14.69 -11.84
C LEU A 181 -18.02 13.47 -11.41
N TRP A 182 -16.85 13.69 -10.78
CA TRP A 182 -16.11 12.57 -10.21
C TRP A 182 -16.89 11.85 -9.11
N ARG A 183 -17.59 12.57 -8.21
CA ARG A 183 -18.43 11.93 -7.19
C ARG A 183 -19.55 11.08 -7.78
N GLU A 184 -20.18 11.55 -8.87
CA GLU A 184 -21.17 10.76 -9.60
C GLU A 184 -20.58 9.49 -10.19
N ILE A 185 -19.45 9.59 -10.87
CA ILE A 185 -18.74 8.44 -11.45
C ILE A 185 -18.32 7.43 -10.34
N ASN A 186 -17.77 7.92 -9.24
CA ASN A 186 -17.33 7.09 -8.14
C ASN A 186 -18.49 6.37 -7.42
N SER A 187 -19.69 6.96 -7.42
CA SER A 187 -20.90 6.35 -6.84
C SER A 187 -21.33 5.09 -7.59
N LEU A 188 -20.98 4.95 -8.87
CA LEU A 188 -21.25 3.77 -9.68
C LEU A 188 -20.36 2.57 -9.29
N ARG A 189 -19.29 2.80 -8.52
CA ARG A 189 -18.36 1.78 -8.04
C ARG A 189 -17.85 0.84 -9.14
N ILE A 190 -17.53 1.40 -10.30
CA ILE A 190 -17.04 0.64 -11.46
C ILE A 190 -15.61 0.19 -11.18
N ALA A 191 -15.40 -1.12 -11.09
CA ALA A 191 -14.08 -1.70 -10.88
C ALA A 191 -13.11 -1.32 -12.02
N GLY A 192 -11.92 -0.84 -11.68
CA GLY A 192 -10.90 -0.44 -12.64
C GLY A 192 -10.98 1.00 -13.12
N ILE A 193 -11.94 1.81 -12.67
CA ILE A 193 -11.91 3.26 -12.87
C ILE A 193 -11.11 3.89 -11.73
N GLU A 194 -10.07 4.64 -12.09
CA GLU A 194 -9.12 5.23 -11.14
C GLU A 194 -9.02 6.74 -11.39
N PRO A 195 -9.16 7.58 -10.35
CA PRO A 195 -8.97 9.02 -10.45
C PRO A 195 -7.51 9.40 -10.26
N GLU A 196 -7.05 10.37 -10.99
CA GLU A 196 -5.84 11.12 -10.70
C GLU A 196 -6.25 12.55 -10.33
N GLN A 197 -6.19 12.87 -9.04
CA GLN A 197 -6.49 14.19 -8.53
C GLN A 197 -5.33 15.14 -8.79
N TYR A 198 -5.63 16.35 -9.26
CA TYR A 198 -4.65 17.41 -9.41
C TYR A 198 -5.25 18.78 -9.15
N MET A 199 -4.40 19.77 -8.90
CA MET A 199 -4.77 21.18 -8.71
C MET A 199 -4.55 21.94 -10.01
N LYS A 200 -5.63 22.37 -10.65
CA LYS A 200 -5.59 23.21 -11.84
C LYS A 200 -5.49 24.67 -11.44
N ARG A 201 -4.53 25.40 -12.02
CA ARG A 201 -4.46 26.85 -11.85
C ARG A 201 -5.41 27.54 -12.80
N GLU A 202 -6.27 28.37 -12.27
CA GLU A 202 -7.23 29.16 -13.06
C GLU A 202 -6.97 30.65 -12.84
N TYR A 203 -7.13 31.41 -13.93
CA TYR A 203 -6.98 32.86 -13.99
C TYR A 203 -8.32 33.46 -14.42
N PRO A 204 -9.21 33.85 -13.45
CA PRO A 204 -10.58 34.24 -13.75
C PRO A 204 -10.68 35.44 -14.71
N ASN A 205 -9.69 36.33 -14.66
CA ASN A 205 -9.64 37.53 -15.51
C ASN A 205 -8.92 37.28 -16.87
N GLY A 206 -8.70 36.03 -17.23
CA GLY A 206 -8.06 35.65 -18.48
C GLY A 206 -6.62 36.19 -18.62
N SER A 207 -6.38 36.95 -19.69
CA SER A 207 -5.05 37.51 -19.98
C SER A 207 -4.71 38.80 -19.20
N VAL A 208 -5.64 39.34 -18.39
CA VAL A 208 -5.41 40.56 -17.63
C VAL A 208 -4.28 40.36 -16.61
N GLY A 209 -3.24 41.16 -16.72
CA GLY A 209 -2.06 41.04 -15.86
C GLY A 209 -1.19 39.79 -16.11
N GLY A 210 -1.42 39.04 -17.18
CA GLY A 210 -0.73 37.78 -17.45
C GLY A 210 0.80 37.87 -17.47
N ASN A 211 1.36 38.97 -17.99
CA ASN A 211 2.80 39.19 -18.00
C ASN A 211 3.37 39.41 -16.59
N VAL A 212 2.58 39.94 -15.66
CA VAL A 212 2.95 40.16 -14.27
C VAL A 212 2.73 38.92 -13.44
N LEU A 213 1.53 38.31 -13.57
CA LEU A 213 1.18 37.07 -12.85
C LEU A 213 2.08 35.91 -13.27
N GLY A 214 2.34 35.78 -14.56
CA GLY A 214 3.03 34.64 -15.12
C GLY A 214 2.11 33.43 -15.24
N TYR A 215 2.70 32.25 -15.24
CA TYR A 215 1.97 30.97 -15.38
C TYR A 215 2.62 29.85 -14.60
N VAL A 216 1.85 28.80 -14.40
CA VAL A 216 2.25 27.57 -13.72
C VAL A 216 2.37 26.45 -14.76
N GLY A 217 3.46 25.69 -14.70
CA GLY A 217 3.65 24.49 -15.52
C GLY A 217 3.63 23.23 -14.66
N GLN A 218 3.28 22.12 -15.28
CA GLN A 218 3.41 20.80 -14.62
C GLN A 218 4.88 20.43 -14.50
N THR A 219 5.21 19.69 -13.45
CA THR A 219 6.56 19.21 -13.21
C THR A 219 6.63 17.72 -13.57
N ASP A 220 7.60 17.34 -14.41
CA ASP A 220 7.78 15.94 -14.84
C ASP A 220 8.16 14.99 -13.68
N LYS A 221 8.61 15.54 -12.56
CA LYS A 221 9.08 14.75 -11.40
C LYS A 221 7.97 14.10 -10.58
N GLU A 222 6.81 14.73 -10.53
CA GLU A 222 5.66 14.24 -9.76
C GLU A 222 4.37 14.53 -10.53
N PRO A 223 3.63 13.51 -10.99
CA PRO A 223 2.33 13.70 -11.64
C PRO A 223 1.39 14.55 -10.77
N GLY A 224 0.74 15.55 -11.37
CA GLY A 224 -0.18 16.44 -10.66
C GLY A 224 0.49 17.59 -9.89
N SER A 225 1.83 17.63 -9.79
CA SER A 225 2.53 18.74 -9.15
C SER A 225 2.76 19.87 -10.16
N SER A 226 2.65 21.11 -9.68
CA SER A 226 2.78 22.31 -10.49
C SER A 226 3.80 23.28 -9.90
N LYS A 227 4.53 23.98 -10.78
CA LYS A 227 5.57 24.95 -10.40
C LYS A 227 5.40 26.24 -11.19
N GLY A 228 5.56 27.39 -10.53
CA GLY A 228 5.60 28.69 -11.20
C GLY A 228 6.75 28.80 -12.17
N GLN A 229 6.45 29.14 -13.43
CA GLN A 229 7.43 29.24 -14.51
C GLN A 229 7.84 30.67 -14.80
N ALA A 230 6.95 31.65 -14.58
CA ALA A 230 7.19 33.06 -14.86
C ALA A 230 6.45 33.97 -13.86
N GLY A 231 6.78 35.25 -13.86
CA GLY A 231 6.08 36.29 -13.13
C GLY A 231 6.05 36.11 -11.61
N ILE A 232 4.96 36.55 -10.98
CA ILE A 232 4.69 36.41 -9.54
C ILE A 232 4.63 34.94 -9.15
N GLU A 233 4.04 34.10 -10.01
CA GLU A 233 3.96 32.66 -9.76
C GLU A 233 5.33 32.04 -9.51
N LYS A 234 6.37 32.45 -10.27
CA LYS A 234 7.75 31.99 -10.08
C LYS A 234 8.45 32.68 -8.91
N SER A 235 8.35 34.03 -8.84
CA SER A 235 9.10 34.81 -7.85
C SER A 235 8.62 34.57 -6.41
N ARG A 236 7.35 34.19 -6.23
CA ARG A 236 6.74 33.87 -4.94
C ARG A 236 6.45 32.38 -4.76
N GLU A 237 7.13 31.51 -5.49
CA GLU A 237 6.94 30.05 -5.42
C GLU A 237 6.97 29.52 -3.99
N SER A 238 7.92 29.95 -3.17
CA SER A 238 8.06 29.48 -1.78
C SER A 238 6.86 29.79 -0.87
N VAL A 239 6.10 30.81 -1.22
CA VAL A 239 4.88 31.24 -0.48
C VAL A 239 3.64 30.56 -1.09
N LEU A 240 3.59 30.49 -2.42
CA LEU A 240 2.40 30.02 -3.15
C LEU A 240 2.27 28.50 -3.22
N ALA A 241 3.37 27.76 -3.29
CA ALA A 241 3.34 26.32 -3.63
C ALA A 241 2.62 25.43 -2.58
N GLY A 242 2.57 25.86 -1.31
CA GLY A 242 2.05 25.00 -0.24
C GLY A 242 2.98 23.80 0.07
N LYS A 243 2.52 22.90 0.91
CA LYS A 243 3.22 21.65 1.28
C LYS A 243 2.33 20.46 0.99
N ASN A 244 2.78 19.58 0.12
CA ASN A 244 2.05 18.35 -0.21
C ASN A 244 1.87 17.47 1.03
N GLY A 245 0.67 16.90 1.17
CA GLY A 245 0.37 15.88 2.14
C GLY A 245 0.65 14.48 1.60
N LYS A 246 0.61 13.49 2.48
CA LYS A 246 0.69 12.07 2.12
C LYS A 246 -0.53 11.35 2.68
N LEU A 247 -1.33 10.78 1.81
CA LEU A 247 -2.44 9.92 2.17
C LEU A 247 -2.01 8.47 2.03
N THR A 248 -2.11 7.72 3.12
CA THR A 248 -1.84 6.30 3.13
C THR A 248 -3.17 5.57 3.31
N VAL A 249 -3.55 4.75 2.35
CA VAL A 249 -4.82 4.00 2.36
C VAL A 249 -4.55 2.51 2.26
N GLU A 250 -5.40 1.72 2.90
CA GLU A 250 -5.40 0.28 2.70
C GLU A 250 -6.26 -0.09 1.49
N VAL A 251 -5.74 -0.99 0.66
CA VAL A 251 -6.44 -1.49 -0.53
C VAL A 251 -6.70 -2.99 -0.40
N ALA A 252 -7.91 -3.39 -0.74
CA ALA A 252 -8.28 -4.80 -0.85
C ALA A 252 -7.58 -5.47 -2.05
N GLY A 253 -7.58 -6.80 -2.10
CA GLY A 253 -6.94 -7.57 -3.17
C GLY A 253 -7.43 -7.27 -4.59
N GLY A 254 -8.58 -6.60 -4.75
CA GLY A 254 -9.11 -6.09 -6.01
C GLY A 254 -8.80 -4.62 -6.31
N GLY A 255 -7.98 -3.94 -5.49
CA GLY A 255 -7.63 -2.53 -5.67
C GLY A 255 -8.65 -1.53 -5.10
N ALA A 256 -9.74 -1.99 -4.50
CA ALA A 256 -10.71 -1.13 -3.83
C ALA A 256 -10.11 -0.55 -2.53
N VAL A 257 -10.25 0.75 -2.33
CA VAL A 257 -9.85 1.41 -1.09
C VAL A 257 -10.80 0.99 0.02
N LEU A 258 -10.23 0.48 1.12
CA LEU A 258 -11.01 0.14 2.31
C LEU A 258 -11.34 1.42 3.08
N PRO A 259 -12.62 1.65 3.44
CA PRO A 259 -12.97 2.76 4.33
C PRO A 259 -12.35 2.51 5.71
N ASN A 260 -11.67 3.51 6.24
CA ASN A 260 -11.24 3.55 7.64
C ASN A 260 -12.41 3.93 8.52
#